data_696927f057bf82a341c571b9d0c3e184
#
_entry.id   696927f057bf82a341c571b9d0c3e184
#
_cell.length_a   1.000
_cell.length_b   1.000
_cell.length_c   1.000
_cell.angle_alpha   90.00
_cell.angle_beta   90.00
_cell.angle_gamma   90.00
#
_symmetry.space_group_name_H-M   'P 1'
#
loop_
_entity.id
_entity.type
_entity.pdbx_description
1 polymer ?
#
loop_
_entity_poly.entity_id
_entity_poly.type
_entity_poly.pdbx_seq_one_letter_code
_entity_poly.pdbx_strand_id
1 'polypeptide(L)'
;DKSFAYGLINRMALLGGSLDFGGKSTEYFKIAAEAASKVIGKRLLALNYEDLFVVEGQAKADVRNEMILEMIYNVDGTNVHRNWTGFGFVSRMQGQTSRHPSMLLADTYECIDGKRIDESPLYDVHHPQKNRDPRFKATLWMHGDTATCNNGSLNTVIINAYDDETQQY
;
A
#
# COMPACT_ATOMS: atom_id res chain seq x y z
N ASP A 1 0.84 -9.81 -22.12
CA ASP A 1 0.55 -10.87 -21.16
C ASP A 1 -0.96 -11.06 -21.01
N LYS A 2 -1.41 -12.32 -21.11
CA LYS A 2 -2.85 -12.65 -20.98
C LYS A 2 -3.38 -12.33 -19.58
N SER A 3 -2.56 -12.45 -18.54
CA SER A 3 -2.95 -12.11 -17.17
C SER A 3 -3.29 -10.62 -17.05
N PHE A 4 -2.56 -9.75 -17.73
CA PHE A 4 -2.86 -8.31 -17.78
C PHE A 4 -4.23 -8.04 -18.41
N ALA A 5 -4.52 -8.67 -19.55
CA ALA A 5 -5.80 -8.48 -20.21
C ALA A 5 -6.98 -8.91 -19.30
N TYR A 6 -6.87 -10.06 -18.65
CA TYR A 6 -7.88 -10.51 -17.70
C TYR A 6 -7.97 -9.62 -16.45
N GLY A 7 -6.85 -9.14 -15.93
CA GLY A 7 -6.82 -8.18 -14.82
C GLY A 7 -7.53 -6.87 -15.17
N LEU A 8 -7.32 -6.36 -16.39
CA LEU A 8 -8.00 -5.16 -16.88
C LEU A 8 -9.51 -5.39 -17.04
N ILE A 9 -9.91 -6.51 -17.67
CA ILE A 9 -11.32 -6.87 -17.78
C ILE A 9 -11.98 -6.96 -16.40
N ASN A 10 -11.33 -7.61 -15.43
CA ASN A 10 -11.83 -7.70 -14.06
C ASN A 10 -12.08 -6.31 -13.47
N ARG A 11 -11.10 -5.42 -13.50
CA ARG A 11 -11.22 -4.06 -12.93
C ARG A 11 -12.31 -3.24 -13.60
N MET A 12 -12.38 -3.27 -14.93
CA MET A 12 -13.41 -2.52 -15.66
C MET A 12 -14.81 -3.06 -15.39
N ALA A 13 -14.97 -4.38 -15.34
CA ALA A 13 -16.24 -5.01 -15.03
C ALA A 13 -16.68 -4.76 -13.57
N LEU A 14 -15.74 -4.80 -12.60
CA LEU A 14 -16.05 -4.41 -11.21
C LEU A 14 -16.54 -2.96 -11.12
N LEU A 15 -15.87 -2.04 -11.82
CA LEU A 15 -16.32 -0.65 -11.87
C LEU A 15 -17.71 -0.51 -12.50
N GLY A 16 -17.94 -1.16 -13.65
CA GLY A 16 -19.25 -1.15 -14.32
C GLY A 16 -20.36 -1.70 -13.44
N GLY A 17 -20.09 -2.77 -12.70
CA GLY A 17 -21.04 -3.36 -11.75
C GLY A 17 -21.31 -2.46 -10.55
N SER A 18 -20.26 -1.85 -9.99
CA SER A 18 -20.38 -0.95 -8.83
C SER A 18 -21.14 0.33 -9.17
N LEU A 19 -21.06 0.81 -10.39
CA LEU A 19 -21.78 1.99 -10.88
C LEU A 19 -23.16 1.66 -11.44
N ASP A 20 -23.57 0.40 -11.40
CA ASP A 20 -24.82 -0.12 -12.02
C ASP A 20 -25.00 0.34 -13.47
N PHE A 21 -23.93 0.31 -14.26
CA PHE A 21 -23.92 0.82 -15.61
C PHE A 21 -24.94 0.07 -16.49
N GLY A 22 -25.96 0.81 -16.94
CA GLY A 22 -27.04 0.27 -17.75
C GLY A 22 -27.98 -0.72 -17.03
N GLY A 23 -28.02 -0.72 -15.67
CA GLY A 23 -28.83 -1.66 -14.88
C GLY A 23 -28.35 -3.11 -14.95
N LYS A 24 -27.04 -3.33 -15.20
CA LYS A 24 -26.46 -4.65 -15.48
C LYS A 24 -25.41 -5.09 -14.46
N SER A 25 -25.50 -4.63 -13.21
CA SER A 25 -24.52 -4.92 -12.14
C SER A 25 -24.18 -6.41 -12.04
N THR A 26 -25.20 -7.29 -12.01
CA THR A 26 -25.00 -8.74 -11.90
C THR A 26 -24.20 -9.32 -13.07
N GLU A 27 -24.47 -8.87 -14.29
CA GLU A 27 -23.74 -9.31 -15.48
C GLU A 27 -22.27 -8.89 -15.42
N TYR A 28 -22.00 -7.64 -15.02
CA TYR A 28 -20.64 -7.14 -14.87
C TYR A 28 -19.87 -7.86 -13.74
N PHE A 29 -20.49 -8.12 -12.60
CA PHE A 29 -19.83 -8.88 -11.52
C PHE A 29 -19.51 -10.32 -11.94
N LYS A 30 -20.36 -10.95 -12.75
CA LYS A 30 -20.08 -12.27 -13.30
C LYS A 30 -18.87 -12.23 -14.25
N ILE A 31 -18.81 -11.27 -15.17
CA ILE A 31 -17.65 -11.07 -16.06
C ILE A 31 -16.38 -10.83 -15.24
N ALA A 32 -16.46 -10.02 -14.19
CA ALA A 32 -15.32 -9.76 -13.31
C ALA A 32 -14.81 -11.05 -12.64
N ALA A 33 -15.69 -11.84 -12.07
CA ALA A 33 -15.35 -13.11 -11.44
C ALA A 33 -14.74 -14.11 -12.41
N GLU A 34 -15.31 -14.24 -13.62
CA GLU A 34 -14.79 -15.11 -14.67
C GLU A 34 -13.39 -14.67 -15.13
N ALA A 35 -13.16 -13.37 -15.29
CA ALA A 35 -11.84 -12.84 -15.66
C ALA A 35 -10.81 -13.08 -14.55
N ALA A 36 -11.15 -12.84 -13.29
CA ALA A 36 -10.28 -13.10 -12.15
C ALA A 36 -9.89 -14.58 -12.08
N SER A 37 -10.83 -15.49 -12.26
CA SER A 37 -10.58 -16.94 -12.23
C SER A 37 -9.55 -17.43 -13.25
N LYS A 38 -9.35 -16.69 -14.35
CA LYS A 38 -8.33 -17.01 -15.37
C LYS A 38 -6.91 -16.65 -14.93
N VAL A 39 -6.76 -15.84 -13.89
CA VAL A 39 -5.46 -15.41 -13.33
C VAL A 39 -5.12 -16.16 -12.04
N ILE A 40 -6.14 -16.48 -11.23
CA ILE A 40 -5.98 -17.26 -10.00
C ILE A 40 -5.25 -18.58 -10.27
N GLY A 41 -4.23 -18.88 -9.50
CA GLY A 41 -3.38 -20.07 -9.64
C GLY A 41 -2.27 -19.97 -10.70
N LYS A 42 -2.28 -18.93 -11.54
CA LYS A 42 -1.18 -18.62 -12.47
C LYS A 42 -0.23 -17.58 -11.92
N ARG A 43 -0.72 -16.77 -11.03
CA ARG A 43 0.03 -15.78 -10.27
C ARG A 43 -0.16 -16.08 -8.78
N LEU A 44 0.89 -15.94 -8.02
CA LEU A 44 0.91 -16.19 -6.58
C LEU A 44 1.23 -14.86 -5.90
N LEU A 45 0.69 -14.67 -4.70
CA LEU A 45 1.02 -13.51 -3.88
C LEU A 45 2.45 -13.64 -3.35
N ALA A 46 3.13 -12.51 -3.19
CA ALA A 46 4.42 -12.44 -2.53
C ALA A 46 4.31 -12.96 -1.09
N LEU A 47 5.36 -13.66 -0.64
CA LEU A 47 5.40 -14.23 0.71
C LEU A 47 5.44 -13.16 1.79
N ASN A 48 6.05 -12.00 1.49
CA ASN A 48 6.11 -10.87 2.38
C ASN A 48 5.55 -9.62 1.67
N TYR A 49 4.51 -9.04 2.23
CA TYR A 49 3.85 -7.85 1.70
C TYR A 49 4.80 -6.65 1.52
N GLU A 50 5.72 -6.42 2.47
CA GLU A 50 6.64 -5.31 2.43
C GLU A 50 7.59 -5.37 1.23
N ASP A 51 7.95 -6.57 0.79
CA ASP A 51 8.85 -6.79 -0.35
C ASP A 51 8.29 -6.20 -1.67
N LEU A 52 6.99 -6.03 -1.79
CA LEU A 52 6.36 -5.39 -2.96
C LEU A 52 6.77 -3.91 -3.11
N PHE A 53 7.18 -3.26 -2.03
CA PHE A 53 7.37 -1.81 -1.97
C PHE A 53 8.81 -1.37 -1.71
N VAL A 54 9.72 -2.31 -1.45
CA VAL A 54 11.14 -2.02 -1.22
C VAL A 54 11.99 -2.50 -2.40
N VAL A 55 13.08 -1.79 -2.68
CA VAL A 55 13.92 -2.05 -3.87
C VAL A 55 14.48 -3.48 -3.85
N GLU A 56 14.96 -3.92 -2.70
CA GLU A 56 15.54 -5.25 -2.51
C GLU A 56 14.48 -6.35 -2.67
N GLY A 57 13.25 -6.06 -2.25
CA GLY A 57 12.12 -6.98 -2.37
C GLY A 57 11.66 -7.16 -3.81
N GLN A 58 11.61 -6.07 -4.59
CA GLN A 58 11.15 -6.11 -5.99
C GLN A 58 12.00 -7.00 -6.90
N ALA A 59 13.22 -7.33 -6.51
CA ALA A 59 14.08 -8.27 -7.24
C ALA A 59 13.70 -9.75 -7.00
N LYS A 60 12.93 -10.06 -5.94
CA LYS A 60 12.56 -11.43 -5.56
C LYS A 60 11.61 -12.08 -6.57
N ALA A 61 11.77 -13.39 -6.75
CA ALA A 61 11.01 -14.14 -7.75
C ALA A 61 9.51 -14.21 -7.43
N ASP A 62 9.13 -14.31 -6.16
CA ASP A 62 7.74 -14.34 -5.71
C ASP A 62 7.06 -12.98 -5.91
N VAL A 63 7.73 -11.88 -5.62
CA VAL A 63 7.25 -10.51 -5.90
C VAL A 63 7.01 -10.33 -7.41
N ARG A 64 7.97 -10.70 -8.25
CA ARG A 64 7.80 -10.64 -9.71
C ARG A 64 6.68 -11.55 -10.22
N ASN A 65 6.40 -12.64 -9.53
CA ASN A 65 5.28 -13.51 -9.88
C ASN A 65 3.92 -12.84 -9.58
N GLU A 66 3.81 -12.08 -8.50
CA GLU A 66 2.60 -11.32 -8.18
C GLU A 66 2.36 -10.16 -9.16
N MET A 67 3.42 -9.50 -9.60
CA MET A 67 3.34 -8.34 -10.49
C MET A 67 2.80 -8.75 -11.87
N ILE A 68 1.58 -8.31 -12.21
CA ILE A 68 0.95 -8.59 -13.50
C ILE A 68 1.47 -7.67 -14.60
N LEU A 69 1.61 -6.39 -14.28
CA LEU A 69 2.16 -5.36 -15.14
C LEU A 69 2.90 -4.34 -14.30
N GLU A 70 4.11 -4.05 -14.68
CA GLU A 70 4.93 -3.01 -14.05
C GLU A 70 5.44 -2.01 -15.08
N MET A 71 5.61 -0.78 -14.68
CA MET A 71 6.34 0.23 -15.44
C MET A 71 7.74 0.34 -14.85
N ILE A 72 8.73 -0.11 -15.60
CA ILE A 72 10.12 -0.12 -15.16
C ILE A 72 10.73 1.27 -15.41
N TYR A 73 11.28 1.86 -14.37
CA TYR A 73 12.04 3.10 -14.44
C TYR A 73 13.54 2.79 -14.32
N ASN A 74 14.32 3.24 -15.28
CA ASN A 74 15.74 2.98 -15.34
C ASN A 74 16.55 4.16 -14.80
N VAL A 75 17.68 3.85 -14.18
CA VAL A 75 18.64 4.87 -13.69
C VAL A 75 19.47 5.48 -14.81
N ASP A 76 19.46 4.89 -16.01
CA ASP A 76 20.22 5.35 -17.19
C ASP A 76 19.60 6.60 -17.87
N GLY A 77 18.49 7.10 -17.39
CA GLY A 77 17.80 8.27 -17.91
C GLY A 77 16.83 8.01 -19.07
N THR A 78 16.71 6.77 -19.56
CA THR A 78 15.82 6.46 -20.68
C THR A 78 14.35 6.39 -20.27
N ASN A 79 14.08 6.03 -19.04
CA ASN A 79 12.75 6.02 -18.45
C ASN A 79 12.84 6.39 -16.96
N VAL A 80 12.91 7.68 -16.66
CA VAL A 80 13.12 8.18 -15.30
C VAL A 80 11.82 8.66 -14.69
N HIS A 81 11.51 8.17 -13.50
CA HIS A 81 10.43 8.69 -12.70
C HIS A 81 10.80 10.08 -12.15
N ARG A 82 10.17 11.13 -12.66
CA ARG A 82 10.52 12.52 -12.30
C ARG A 82 9.91 12.99 -10.97
N ASN A 83 8.97 12.25 -10.40
CA ASN A 83 8.29 12.63 -9.16
C ASN A 83 8.84 11.90 -7.93
N TRP A 84 10.14 11.67 -7.90
CA TRP A 84 10.80 10.98 -6.80
C TRP A 84 10.91 11.82 -5.51
N THR A 85 10.73 13.12 -5.63
CA THR A 85 10.83 14.03 -4.49
C THR A 85 9.45 14.49 -4.02
N GLY A 86 9.14 14.31 -2.76
CA GLY A 86 8.07 15.02 -2.11
C GLY A 86 6.75 14.30 -1.95
N PHE A 87 6.65 13.03 -2.29
CA PHE A 87 5.44 12.27 -2.02
C PHE A 87 5.65 11.32 -0.84
N GLY A 88 4.99 11.62 0.28
CA GLY A 88 4.88 10.71 1.40
C GLY A 88 6.04 10.70 2.40
N PHE A 89 7.03 11.56 2.23
CA PHE A 89 8.13 11.66 3.20
C PHE A 89 7.90 12.80 4.18
N VAL A 90 8.25 12.59 5.43
CA VAL A 90 8.33 13.68 6.40
C VAL A 90 9.41 14.67 5.96
N SER A 91 9.21 15.97 6.22
CA SER A 91 10.09 17.03 5.72
C SER A 91 11.57 16.88 6.12
N ARG A 92 11.85 16.23 7.26
CA ARG A 92 13.20 15.91 7.73
C ARG A 92 13.91 14.83 6.92
N MET A 93 13.18 14.10 6.05
CA MET A 93 13.69 12.98 5.26
C MET A 93 13.96 13.33 3.80
N GLN A 94 14.03 14.57 3.39
CA GLN A 94 14.16 15.06 2.01
C GLN A 94 12.86 15.39 1.28
N GLY A 95 11.76 15.52 1.92
CA GLY A 95 10.53 15.79 1.20
C GLY A 95 9.84 17.04 1.67
N GLN A 96 9.15 17.66 0.76
CA GLN A 96 8.02 18.47 1.13
C GLN A 96 6.87 17.50 1.38
N THR A 97 6.42 17.43 2.63
CA THR A 97 5.25 16.64 2.98
C THR A 97 4.01 17.25 2.36
N SER A 98 3.73 16.91 1.14
CA SER A 98 2.55 17.40 0.43
C SER A 98 1.36 16.46 0.48
N ARG A 99 1.56 15.23 0.95
CA ARG A 99 0.51 14.21 1.02
C ARG A 99 0.69 13.35 2.25
N HIS A 100 -0.34 13.35 3.09
CA HIS A 100 -0.41 12.51 4.27
C HIS A 100 -1.56 11.52 4.11
N PRO A 101 -1.40 10.28 4.59
CA PRO A 101 -2.53 9.38 4.74
C PRO A 101 -3.53 9.98 5.74
N SER A 102 -4.81 9.77 5.49
CA SER A 102 -5.85 10.18 6.44
C SER A 102 -5.94 9.18 7.58
N MET A 103 -6.41 9.62 8.75
CA MET A 103 -6.77 8.71 9.84
C MET A 103 -7.81 7.69 9.40
N LEU A 104 -8.72 8.06 8.50
CA LEU A 104 -9.70 7.13 7.93
C LEU A 104 -9.01 5.93 7.25
N LEU A 105 -7.89 6.14 6.54
CA LEU A 105 -7.12 5.01 6.00
C LEU A 105 -6.54 4.15 7.11
N ALA A 106 -5.99 4.75 8.16
CA ALA A 106 -5.47 4.01 9.31
C ALA A 106 -6.56 3.16 9.98
N ASP A 107 -7.77 3.70 10.10
CA ASP A 107 -8.91 3.03 10.72
C ASP A 107 -9.48 1.87 9.89
N THR A 108 -9.22 1.85 8.56
CA THR A 108 -9.66 0.75 7.69
C THR A 108 -8.87 -0.55 7.89
N TYR A 109 -7.67 -0.48 8.45
CA TYR A 109 -6.93 -1.68 8.78
C TYR A 109 -7.57 -2.43 9.94
N GLU A 110 -7.61 -3.74 9.85
CA GLU A 110 -8.12 -4.63 10.90
C GLU A 110 -7.10 -4.80 12.03
N CYS A 111 -7.54 -5.39 13.13
CA CYS A 111 -6.67 -5.91 14.16
C CYS A 111 -6.12 -7.29 13.77
N ILE A 112 -5.12 -7.79 14.50
CA ILE A 112 -4.50 -9.10 14.24
C ILE A 112 -5.47 -10.28 14.37
N ASP A 113 -6.64 -10.08 14.98
CA ASP A 113 -7.72 -11.05 15.07
C ASP A 113 -8.69 -11.00 13.85
N GLY A 114 -8.38 -10.18 12.85
CA GLY A 114 -9.18 -10.02 11.63
C GLY A 114 -10.49 -9.24 11.85
N LYS A 115 -10.63 -8.54 12.97
CA LYS A 115 -11.80 -7.70 13.25
C LYS A 115 -11.47 -6.23 13.06
N ARG A 116 -12.49 -5.46 12.75
CA ARG A 116 -12.40 -4.00 12.69
C ARG A 116 -12.07 -3.41 14.07
N ILE A 117 -11.55 -2.19 14.09
CA ILE A 117 -11.14 -1.51 15.32
C ILE A 117 -12.30 -1.25 16.29
N ASP A 118 -13.52 -1.11 15.78
CA ASP A 118 -14.75 -0.94 16.57
C ASP A 118 -15.34 -2.27 17.12
N GLU A 119 -14.83 -3.41 16.62
CA GLU A 119 -15.30 -4.74 17.01
C GLU A 119 -14.25 -5.56 17.78
N SER A 120 -12.97 -5.20 17.63
CA SER A 120 -11.88 -5.97 18.22
C SER A 120 -11.62 -5.57 19.67
N PRO A 121 -11.62 -6.53 20.61
CA PRO A 121 -11.23 -6.27 22.01
C PRO A 121 -9.72 -6.02 22.15
N LEU A 122 -8.93 -6.22 21.09
CA LEU A 122 -7.49 -6.01 21.08
C LEU A 122 -7.11 -4.57 20.73
N TYR A 123 -8.06 -3.78 20.23
CA TYR A 123 -7.82 -2.39 19.88
C TYR A 123 -7.66 -1.52 21.13
N ASP A 124 -6.58 -0.76 21.16
CA ASP A 124 -6.30 0.21 22.22
C ASP A 124 -6.27 1.63 21.62
N VAL A 125 -7.23 2.46 21.99
CA VAL A 125 -7.35 3.83 21.51
C VAL A 125 -6.13 4.71 21.89
N HIS A 126 -5.45 4.39 23.00
CA HIS A 126 -4.25 5.11 23.44
C HIS A 126 -2.98 4.63 22.74
N HIS A 127 -3.03 3.46 22.12
CA HIS A 127 -1.94 2.88 21.34
C HIS A 127 -2.48 2.30 20.04
N PRO A 128 -3.00 3.15 19.13
CA PRO A 128 -3.75 2.71 17.94
C PRO A 128 -2.92 1.90 16.94
N GLN A 129 -1.60 1.90 17.08
CA GLN A 129 -0.66 1.11 16.26
C GLN A 129 -0.47 -0.33 16.78
N LYS A 130 -0.89 -0.64 18.02
CA LYS A 130 -0.74 -1.98 18.58
C LYS A 130 -1.81 -2.94 18.08
N ASN A 131 -1.45 -4.22 17.98
CA ASN A 131 -2.37 -5.30 17.62
C ASN A 131 -3.07 -5.10 16.28
N ARG A 132 -2.43 -4.40 15.33
CA ARG A 132 -2.98 -4.14 14.01
C ARG A 132 -2.44 -5.16 12.99
N ASP A 133 -3.17 -5.32 11.90
CA ASP A 133 -2.71 -6.06 10.73
C ASP A 133 -1.25 -5.65 10.38
N PRO A 134 -0.35 -6.60 10.10
CA PRO A 134 1.04 -6.29 9.74
C PRO A 134 1.19 -5.27 8.60
N ARG A 135 0.24 -5.24 7.66
CA ARG A 135 0.23 -4.27 6.55
C ARG A 135 0.08 -2.84 7.02
N PHE A 136 -0.57 -2.61 8.16
CA PHE A 136 -0.66 -1.29 8.77
C PHE A 136 0.74 -0.70 9.01
N LYS A 137 1.60 -1.44 9.71
CA LYS A 137 2.96 -1.01 10.02
C LYS A 137 3.84 -0.89 8.77
N ALA A 138 3.63 -1.76 7.77
CA ALA A 138 4.35 -1.69 6.50
C ALA A 138 3.95 -0.49 5.62
N THR A 139 2.79 0.11 5.87
CA THR A 139 2.25 1.22 5.06
C THR A 139 2.35 2.57 5.76
N LEU A 140 2.15 2.62 7.08
CA LEU A 140 2.02 3.85 7.85
C LEU A 140 3.08 3.96 8.92
N TRP A 141 3.71 5.12 9.01
CA TRP A 141 4.54 5.48 10.15
C TRP A 141 3.71 6.19 11.20
N MET A 142 3.87 5.75 12.43
CA MET A 142 3.23 6.33 13.61
C MET A 142 4.27 7.01 14.51
N HIS A 143 3.78 7.79 15.47
CA HIS A 143 4.63 8.39 16.48
C HIS A 143 5.50 7.31 17.17
N GLY A 144 6.79 7.56 17.26
CA GLY A 144 7.78 6.63 17.83
C GLY A 144 8.36 5.62 16.86
N ASP A 145 7.83 5.50 15.63
CA ASP A 145 8.42 4.64 14.61
C ASP A 145 9.76 5.19 14.12
N THR A 146 10.59 4.28 13.66
CA THR A 146 11.92 4.60 13.14
C THR A 146 11.91 4.47 11.62
N ALA A 147 12.34 5.53 10.95
CA ALA A 147 12.50 5.55 9.51
C ALA A 147 13.98 5.77 9.15
N THR A 148 14.45 5.05 8.14
CA THR A 148 15.78 5.25 7.58
C THR A 148 15.67 6.03 6.28
N CYS A 149 16.35 7.17 6.20
CA CYS A 149 16.40 7.98 4.99
C CYS A 149 17.82 8.00 4.42
N ASN A 150 17.90 8.08 3.09
CA ASN A 150 19.15 8.25 2.38
C ASN A 150 19.19 9.64 1.75
N ASN A 151 19.79 10.59 2.47
CA ASN A 151 20.06 11.95 1.97
C ASN A 151 21.56 12.19 1.70
N GLY A 152 22.24 11.17 1.17
CA GLY A 152 23.69 11.16 1.01
C GLY A 152 24.42 10.54 2.21
N SER A 153 23.73 10.34 3.33
CA SER A 153 24.17 9.56 4.49
C SER A 153 22.94 8.80 5.01
N LEU A 154 23.14 7.53 5.35
CA LEU A 154 22.07 6.73 5.99
C LEU A 154 21.82 7.30 7.40
N ASN A 155 20.72 7.98 7.57
CA ASN A 155 20.29 8.51 8.85
C ASN A 155 19.01 7.83 9.29
N THR A 156 18.98 7.41 10.54
CA THR A 156 17.77 6.91 11.19
C THR A 156 17.08 8.08 11.88
N VAL A 157 15.82 8.27 11.60
CA VAL A 157 14.99 9.33 12.18
C VAL A 157 13.85 8.70 12.94
N ILE A 158 13.61 9.16 14.15
CA ILE A 158 12.40 8.81 14.90
C ILE A 158 11.28 9.73 14.43
N ILE A 159 10.14 9.14 14.09
CA ILE A 159 8.95 9.88 13.69
C ILE A 159 8.27 10.43 14.95
N ASN A 160 8.44 11.71 15.18
CA ASN A 160 7.78 12.41 16.27
C ASN A 160 6.60 13.22 15.69
N ALA A 161 5.40 12.75 15.91
CA ALA A 161 4.18 13.49 15.59
C ALA A 161 3.83 14.50 16.70
N TYR A 162 4.52 14.40 17.84
CA TYR A 162 4.29 15.20 19.01
C TYR A 162 5.64 15.64 19.59
N ASP A 163 5.76 16.89 19.93
CA ASP A 163 6.95 17.42 20.59
C ASP A 163 6.78 17.33 22.11
N ASP A 164 7.46 16.36 22.72
CA ASP A 164 7.39 16.10 24.15
C ASP A 164 7.92 17.25 25.00
N GLU A 165 8.82 18.10 24.46
CA GLU A 165 9.37 19.24 25.18
C GLU A 165 8.42 20.44 25.19
N THR A 166 7.73 20.68 24.08
CA THR A 166 6.83 21.82 23.94
C THR A 166 5.37 21.46 24.12
N GLN A 167 5.03 20.17 24.16
CA GLN A 167 3.64 19.66 24.17
C GLN A 167 2.80 20.21 23.00
N GLN A 168 3.42 20.45 21.85
CA GLN A 168 2.79 20.94 20.63
C GLN A 168 2.89 19.89 19.51
N TYR A 169 1.87 19.86 18.63
CA TYR A 169 1.83 19.02 17.45
C TYR A 169 2.55 19.65 16.27
#